data_1440d822c81de3bd1ccbd598d6d5f388
#
_entry.id   1440d822c81de3bd1ccbd598d6d5f388
#
_cell.length_a   1.000
_cell.length_b   1.000
_cell.length_c   1.000
_cell.angle_alpha   90.00
_cell.angle_beta   90.00
_cell.angle_gamma   90.00
#
_symmetry.space_group_name_H-M   'P 1'
#
loop_
_entity.id
_entity.type
_entity.pdbx_description
1 polymer ?
#
loop_
_entity_poly.entity_id
_entity_poly.type
_entity_poly.pdbx_seq_one_letter_code
_entity_poly.pdbx_strand_id
1 'polypeptide(L)'
;MHIATLAVHSGQRPDPHTGAVNAPVYLTSTYEFEGIGKLRGDFDYSRTGNPNRHALETVLAALEGGKHGLAFASGQAATTAVLSLLRPGDEIVTVPNIYGGTFRIFDKVIVNYGISVRNAPDFTPEAISGTLTDKTVLVWIESPTNPLMTILDIAAVAEKIQKQRGTHKPLLVVDNTFASPALQNPLALGADIVTHSCTKYIGGHSDLIGGAVIVNDERLWQEIKFYQNAAGAVPSPLDCYLQLRGIRTLPLRMTKHGENARRAAEFLRQHKKVARVYFPGFEDFPGHAVAAKQMKGMTGVVSFELKTSTNDVIGEVDKFVRKLRLIILAESLGGVESLVCHPATMTHAALPPEDRRRAGIGDNLIRLSLGIEEAQDLIEDLKQALE
;
A
#
# COMPACT_ATOMS: atom_id res chain seq x y z
N MET A 1 -13.32 -6.16 18.55
CA MET A 1 -13.36 -7.45 17.78
C MET A 1 -11.99 -7.72 17.18
N HIS A 2 -11.63 -8.98 16.97
CA HIS A 2 -10.39 -9.37 16.28
C HIS A 2 -10.52 -9.11 14.77
N ILE A 3 -9.39 -8.90 14.11
CA ILE A 3 -9.33 -8.48 12.70
C ILE A 3 -10.05 -9.46 11.75
N ALA A 4 -9.96 -10.77 11.98
CA ALA A 4 -10.66 -11.76 11.16
C ALA A 4 -12.18 -11.61 11.24
N THR A 5 -12.72 -11.30 12.41
CA THR A 5 -14.15 -11.02 12.62
C THR A 5 -14.56 -9.69 11.98
N LEU A 6 -13.71 -8.65 12.11
CA LEU A 6 -13.95 -7.35 11.45
C LEU A 6 -13.99 -7.51 9.93
N ALA A 7 -13.06 -8.26 9.36
CA ALA A 7 -12.98 -8.51 7.92
C ALA A 7 -14.25 -9.18 7.34
N VAL A 8 -14.91 -10.00 8.13
CA VAL A 8 -16.12 -10.74 7.71
C VAL A 8 -17.40 -9.93 7.93
N HIS A 9 -17.48 -9.12 9.00
CA HIS A 9 -18.75 -8.56 9.46
C HIS A 9 -18.88 -7.04 9.37
N SER A 10 -17.75 -6.28 9.37
CA SER A 10 -17.84 -4.82 9.34
C SER A 10 -18.45 -4.32 8.05
N GLY A 11 -19.37 -3.36 8.14
CA GLY A 11 -20.03 -2.76 6.98
C GLY A 11 -20.95 -3.70 6.19
N GLN A 12 -21.09 -4.96 6.60
CA GLN A 12 -21.84 -5.96 5.87
C GLN A 12 -22.93 -6.55 6.77
N ARG A 13 -24.18 -6.44 6.30
CA ARG A 13 -25.38 -7.04 6.93
C ARG A 13 -26.20 -7.76 5.87
N PRO A 14 -26.96 -8.79 6.25
CA PRO A 14 -27.94 -9.38 5.34
C PRO A 14 -28.85 -8.33 4.73
N ASP A 15 -29.20 -8.49 3.47
CA ASP A 15 -30.15 -7.61 2.79
C ASP A 15 -31.50 -7.58 3.51
N PRO A 16 -32.00 -6.41 3.95
CA PRO A 16 -33.24 -6.34 4.72
C PRO A 16 -34.49 -6.72 3.92
N HIS A 17 -34.44 -6.69 2.59
CA HIS A 17 -35.59 -6.99 1.74
C HIS A 17 -35.71 -8.50 1.42
N THR A 18 -34.59 -9.17 1.18
CA THR A 18 -34.56 -10.57 0.74
C THR A 18 -34.00 -11.53 1.78
N GLY A 19 -33.30 -11.01 2.81
CA GLY A 19 -32.56 -11.83 3.77
C GLY A 19 -31.27 -12.43 3.20
N ALA A 20 -30.84 -12.04 1.99
CA ALA A 20 -29.61 -12.52 1.39
C ALA A 20 -28.41 -12.18 2.29
N VAL A 21 -27.62 -13.21 2.67
CA VAL A 21 -26.47 -13.06 3.57
C VAL A 21 -25.37 -12.19 2.94
N ASN A 22 -25.22 -12.28 1.62
CA ASN A 22 -24.31 -11.43 0.86
C ASN A 22 -25.07 -10.22 0.29
N ALA A 23 -24.55 -9.01 0.52
CA ALA A 23 -25.19 -7.78 0.07
C ALA A 23 -25.32 -7.74 -1.47
N PRO A 24 -26.44 -7.21 -2.01
CA PRO A 24 -26.61 -6.98 -3.44
C PRO A 24 -25.56 -6.02 -3.99
N VAL A 25 -25.31 -6.09 -5.31
CA VAL A 25 -24.53 -5.08 -6.04
C VAL A 25 -25.48 -4.05 -6.64
N TYR A 26 -25.40 -2.82 -6.14
CA TYR A 26 -26.27 -1.71 -6.59
C TYR A 26 -25.67 -0.98 -7.78
N LEU A 27 -25.86 -1.54 -8.96
CA LEU A 27 -25.43 -0.95 -10.24
C LEU A 27 -26.38 0.15 -10.68
N THR A 28 -26.33 1.30 -10.01
CA THR A 28 -27.15 2.46 -10.31
C THR A 28 -26.33 3.75 -10.24
N SER A 29 -26.72 4.75 -11.02
CA SER A 29 -26.16 6.11 -10.92
C SER A 29 -26.98 7.02 -10.02
N THR A 30 -28.30 6.78 -9.89
CA THR A 30 -29.24 7.70 -9.24
C THR A 30 -30.26 6.95 -8.38
N TYR A 31 -30.88 7.64 -7.45
CA TYR A 31 -31.86 7.11 -6.52
C TYR A 31 -33.14 7.96 -6.52
N GLU A 32 -34.29 7.33 -6.25
CA GLU A 32 -35.58 7.99 -6.17
C GLU A 32 -35.68 8.88 -4.92
N PHE A 33 -36.26 10.05 -5.08
CA PHE A 33 -36.63 10.95 -3.99
C PHE A 33 -38.11 10.78 -3.61
N GLU A 34 -38.46 10.89 -2.33
CA GLU A 34 -39.86 10.94 -1.87
C GLU A 34 -40.56 12.25 -2.24
N GLY A 35 -39.80 13.33 -2.50
CA GLY A 35 -40.28 14.66 -2.86
C GLY A 35 -39.12 15.59 -3.14
N ILE A 36 -39.41 16.83 -3.54
CA ILE A 36 -38.37 17.86 -3.83
C ILE A 36 -37.51 18.08 -2.60
N GLY A 37 -36.20 17.77 -2.71
CA GLY A 37 -35.24 17.92 -1.62
C GLY A 37 -35.35 16.85 -0.51
N LYS A 38 -36.22 15.84 -0.64
CA LYS A 38 -36.43 14.80 0.36
C LYS A 38 -36.01 13.44 -0.16
N LEU A 39 -34.90 12.94 0.36
CA LEU A 39 -34.39 11.62 0.03
C LEU A 39 -35.33 10.50 0.52
N ARG A 40 -35.46 9.42 -0.24
CA ARG A 40 -36.15 8.20 0.18
C ARG A 40 -35.33 7.36 1.15
N GLY A 41 -34.01 7.45 1.07
CA GLY A 41 -33.04 6.76 1.91
C GLY A 41 -31.81 7.63 2.07
N ASP A 42 -30.65 7.01 2.21
CA ASP A 42 -29.38 7.71 2.51
C ASP A 42 -28.62 8.16 1.24
N PHE A 43 -29.15 7.86 0.04
CA PHE A 43 -28.43 8.08 -1.22
C PHE A 43 -29.27 8.88 -2.22
N ASP A 44 -28.58 9.76 -2.97
CA ASP A 44 -29.10 10.56 -4.06
C ASP A 44 -28.47 10.19 -5.41
N TYR A 45 -27.15 10.08 -5.42
CA TYR A 45 -26.38 9.85 -6.62
C TYR A 45 -25.11 9.05 -6.29
N SER A 46 -24.75 8.02 -7.11
CA SER A 46 -23.69 7.07 -6.76
C SER A 46 -22.30 7.67 -6.61
N ARG A 47 -21.98 8.80 -7.26
CA ARG A 47 -20.72 9.51 -7.02
C ARG A 47 -20.67 10.07 -5.59
N THR A 48 -21.77 10.60 -5.07
CA THR A 48 -21.89 11.10 -3.69
C THR A 48 -21.92 9.95 -2.69
N GLY A 49 -22.77 8.94 -2.93
CA GLY A 49 -22.94 7.78 -2.06
C GLY A 49 -23.51 6.56 -2.81
N ASN A 50 -22.99 5.35 -2.44
CA ASN A 50 -23.49 4.09 -2.95
C ASN A 50 -23.39 3.03 -1.85
N PRO A 51 -24.40 2.13 -1.67
CA PRO A 51 -24.39 1.14 -0.58
C PRO A 51 -23.14 0.25 -0.55
N ASN A 52 -22.66 -0.22 -1.71
CA ASN A 52 -21.45 -1.06 -1.76
C ASN A 52 -20.20 -0.28 -1.38
N ARG A 53 -20.06 0.99 -1.82
CA ARG A 53 -18.95 1.83 -1.43
C ARG A 53 -19.00 2.18 0.06
N HIS A 54 -20.18 2.50 0.61
CA HIS A 54 -20.34 2.76 2.04
C HIS A 54 -19.93 1.54 2.89
N ALA A 55 -20.35 0.34 2.50
CA ALA A 55 -19.95 -0.91 3.15
C ALA A 55 -18.42 -1.10 3.10
N LEU A 56 -17.78 -0.83 1.94
CA LEU A 56 -16.34 -0.91 1.77
C LEU A 56 -15.61 0.12 2.66
N GLU A 57 -16.05 1.38 2.65
CA GLU A 57 -15.47 2.44 3.48
C GLU A 57 -15.55 2.11 4.97
N THR A 58 -16.66 1.53 5.40
CA THR A 58 -16.88 1.08 6.79
C THR A 58 -15.91 -0.03 7.21
N VAL A 59 -15.72 -1.06 6.38
CA VAL A 59 -14.81 -2.15 6.71
C VAL A 59 -13.35 -1.71 6.68
N LEU A 60 -12.95 -0.86 5.71
CA LEU A 60 -11.60 -0.32 5.63
C LEU A 60 -11.24 0.49 6.87
N ALA A 61 -12.14 1.37 7.33
CA ALA A 61 -11.98 2.10 8.58
C ALA A 61 -11.81 1.15 9.77
N ALA A 62 -12.69 0.16 9.89
CA ALA A 62 -12.66 -0.81 10.99
C ALA A 62 -11.38 -1.64 11.04
N LEU A 63 -10.84 -2.05 9.89
CA LEU A 63 -9.60 -2.84 9.80
C LEU A 63 -8.35 -2.04 10.20
N GLU A 64 -8.29 -0.76 9.82
CA GLU A 64 -7.21 0.14 10.23
C GLU A 64 -7.37 0.70 11.65
N GLY A 65 -8.50 0.44 12.30
CA GLY A 65 -8.82 1.02 13.60
C GLY A 65 -9.11 2.52 13.53
N GLY A 66 -9.51 3.01 12.35
CA GLY A 66 -9.90 4.39 12.10
C GLY A 66 -11.39 4.64 12.27
N LYS A 67 -11.75 5.90 12.42
CA LYS A 67 -13.16 6.35 12.49
C LYS A 67 -13.80 6.46 11.11
N HIS A 68 -13.04 6.91 10.12
CA HIS A 68 -13.52 7.24 8.79
C HIS A 68 -12.66 6.58 7.73
N GLY A 69 -13.30 5.94 6.76
CA GLY A 69 -12.69 5.39 5.55
C GLY A 69 -13.28 6.02 4.30
N LEU A 70 -12.48 6.20 3.28
CA LEU A 70 -12.87 6.70 1.97
C LEU A 70 -12.27 5.78 0.89
N ALA A 71 -13.10 5.31 -0.04
CA ALA A 71 -12.69 4.44 -1.14
C ALA A 71 -12.55 5.21 -2.46
N PHE A 72 -11.51 4.88 -3.21
CA PHE A 72 -11.13 5.53 -4.46
C PHE A 72 -10.93 4.51 -5.59
N ALA A 73 -11.07 4.96 -6.83
CA ALA A 73 -10.89 4.15 -8.02
C ALA A 73 -9.47 3.59 -8.22
N SER A 74 -8.47 4.12 -7.49
CA SER A 74 -7.10 3.61 -7.49
C SER A 74 -6.32 4.12 -6.28
N GLY A 75 -5.17 3.49 -5.96
CA GLY A 75 -4.24 4.01 -4.95
C GLY A 75 -3.76 5.43 -5.29
N GLN A 76 -3.52 5.72 -6.57
CA GLN A 76 -3.10 7.07 -7.01
C GLN A 76 -4.22 8.10 -6.83
N ALA A 77 -5.49 7.72 -7.03
CA ALA A 77 -6.62 8.58 -6.73
C ALA A 77 -6.72 8.88 -5.22
N ALA A 78 -6.44 7.90 -4.37
CA ALA A 78 -6.35 8.08 -2.91
C ALA A 78 -5.19 9.03 -2.54
N THR A 79 -4.00 8.83 -3.13
CA THR A 79 -2.85 9.74 -2.98
C THR A 79 -3.22 11.17 -3.36
N THR A 80 -3.81 11.36 -4.55
CA THR A 80 -4.22 12.70 -5.04
C THR A 80 -5.26 13.35 -4.12
N ALA A 81 -6.16 12.56 -3.55
CA ALA A 81 -7.15 13.08 -2.59
C ALA A 81 -6.49 13.60 -1.30
N VAL A 82 -5.45 12.95 -0.80
CA VAL A 82 -4.66 13.48 0.33
C VAL A 82 -3.92 14.75 -0.07
N LEU A 83 -3.36 14.81 -1.28
CA LEU A 83 -2.66 15.99 -1.78
C LEU A 83 -3.57 17.20 -1.99
N SER A 84 -4.90 17.01 -2.11
CA SER A 84 -5.85 18.11 -2.20
C SER A 84 -5.94 18.97 -0.92
N LEU A 85 -5.41 18.49 0.18
CA LEU A 85 -5.29 19.26 1.45
C LEU A 85 -4.26 20.39 1.34
N LEU A 86 -3.34 20.33 0.37
CA LEU A 86 -2.25 21.28 0.20
C LEU A 86 -2.69 22.53 -0.56
N ARG A 87 -1.95 23.62 -0.33
CA ARG A 87 -2.11 24.92 -0.98
C ARG A 87 -0.82 25.35 -1.66
N PRO A 88 -0.86 26.21 -2.68
CA PRO A 88 0.36 26.77 -3.29
C PRO A 88 1.29 27.37 -2.23
N GLY A 89 2.56 26.97 -2.25
CA GLY A 89 3.58 27.36 -1.28
C GLY A 89 3.83 26.33 -0.17
N ASP A 90 2.95 25.33 -0.02
CA ASP A 90 3.15 24.23 0.92
C ASP A 90 4.28 23.28 0.49
N GLU A 91 4.79 22.54 1.45
CA GLU A 91 5.87 21.58 1.27
C GLU A 91 5.48 20.19 1.78
N ILE A 92 5.89 19.16 1.04
CA ILE A 92 5.88 17.76 1.49
C ILE A 92 7.30 17.34 1.83
N VAL A 93 7.49 16.72 2.97
CA VAL A 93 8.71 15.97 3.28
C VAL A 93 8.44 14.49 3.07
N THR A 94 9.36 13.82 2.36
CA THR A 94 9.27 12.37 2.11
C THR A 94 10.62 11.69 2.27
N VAL A 95 10.63 10.36 2.17
CA VAL A 95 11.85 9.54 2.29
C VAL A 95 12.46 9.26 0.91
N PRO A 96 13.74 8.84 0.85
CA PRO A 96 14.48 8.72 -0.41
C PRO A 96 13.88 7.77 -1.44
N ASN A 97 13.12 6.78 -1.00
CA ASN A 97 12.56 5.77 -1.88
C ASN A 97 11.09 5.54 -1.53
N ILE A 98 10.20 6.08 -2.36
CA ILE A 98 8.76 5.88 -2.31
C ILE A 98 8.28 5.20 -3.59
N TYR A 99 7.06 4.67 -3.58
CA TYR A 99 6.46 4.06 -4.76
C TYR A 99 6.56 4.96 -5.99
N GLY A 100 7.02 4.40 -7.12
CA GLY A 100 7.30 5.16 -8.34
C GLY A 100 6.08 5.93 -8.90
N GLY A 101 4.85 5.49 -8.61
CA GLY A 101 3.63 6.23 -8.94
C GLY A 101 3.47 7.49 -8.09
N THR A 102 3.68 7.40 -6.78
CA THR A 102 3.67 8.53 -5.84
C THR A 102 4.78 9.52 -6.19
N PHE A 103 5.99 9.00 -6.48
CA PHE A 103 7.10 9.84 -6.95
C PHE A 103 6.73 10.64 -8.21
N ARG A 104 6.09 10.00 -9.20
CA ARG A 104 5.65 10.71 -10.42
C ARG A 104 4.65 11.83 -10.14
N ILE A 105 3.71 11.61 -9.20
CA ILE A 105 2.79 12.67 -8.80
C ILE A 105 3.57 13.81 -8.14
N PHE A 106 4.50 13.49 -7.25
CA PHE A 106 5.30 14.49 -6.53
C PHE A 106 6.21 15.29 -7.47
N ASP A 107 6.87 14.61 -8.40
CA ASP A 107 7.87 15.25 -9.28
C ASP A 107 7.27 15.95 -10.52
N LYS A 108 6.14 15.46 -11.05
CA LYS A 108 5.61 15.92 -12.35
C LYS A 108 4.23 16.57 -12.28
N VAL A 109 3.48 16.36 -11.21
CA VAL A 109 2.09 16.85 -11.14
C VAL A 109 1.96 17.98 -10.13
N ILE A 110 2.23 17.73 -8.85
CA ILE A 110 1.92 18.71 -7.81
C ILE A 110 2.85 19.94 -7.83
N VAL A 111 4.06 19.80 -8.37
CA VAL A 111 4.97 20.94 -8.56
C VAL A 111 4.35 22.03 -9.44
N ASN A 112 3.47 21.65 -10.40
CA ASN A 112 2.74 22.58 -11.24
C ASN A 112 1.66 23.37 -10.47
N TYR A 113 1.32 22.92 -9.28
CA TYR A 113 0.37 23.62 -8.38
C TYR A 113 1.09 24.44 -7.30
N GLY A 114 2.41 24.64 -7.45
CA GLY A 114 3.21 25.44 -6.52
C GLY A 114 3.51 24.75 -5.19
N ILE A 115 3.45 23.42 -5.16
CA ILE A 115 3.78 22.59 -3.99
C ILE A 115 5.20 22.07 -4.16
N SER A 116 6.04 22.20 -3.13
CA SER A 116 7.41 21.71 -3.14
C SER A 116 7.51 20.34 -2.46
N VAL A 117 8.50 19.54 -2.89
CA VAL A 117 8.80 18.24 -2.28
C VAL A 117 10.25 18.19 -1.86
N ARG A 118 10.50 17.80 -0.62
CA ARG A 118 11.82 17.65 -0.04
C ARG A 118 12.04 16.22 0.42
N ASN A 119 13.13 15.61 -0.02
CA ASN A 119 13.53 14.29 0.42
C ASN A 119 14.39 14.37 1.69
N ALA A 120 14.05 13.59 2.71
CA ALA A 120 14.97 13.34 3.82
C ALA A 120 16.22 12.61 3.30
N PRO A 121 17.40 12.82 3.91
CA PRO A 121 18.63 12.17 3.45
C PRO A 121 18.64 10.64 3.66
N ASP A 122 17.88 10.16 4.63
CA ASP A 122 17.72 8.74 4.93
C ASP A 122 16.34 8.45 5.58
N PHE A 123 16.14 7.22 6.08
CA PHE A 123 14.89 6.74 6.64
C PHE A 123 14.77 6.91 8.17
N THR A 124 15.72 7.57 8.82
CA THR A 124 15.70 7.75 10.28
C THR A 124 14.69 8.83 10.68
N PRO A 125 14.04 8.69 11.86
CA PRO A 125 13.16 9.73 12.38
C PRO A 125 13.87 11.08 12.56
N GLU A 126 15.17 11.08 12.86
CA GLU A 126 16.04 12.26 12.98
C GLU A 126 16.20 12.96 11.63
N ALA A 127 16.50 12.22 10.58
CA ALA A 127 16.67 12.77 9.24
C ALA A 127 15.36 13.36 8.71
N ILE A 128 14.24 12.65 8.91
CA ILE A 128 12.91 13.13 8.51
C ILE A 128 12.58 14.43 9.27
N SER A 129 12.71 14.44 10.60
CA SER A 129 12.39 15.61 11.41
C SER A 129 13.33 16.79 11.16
N GLY A 130 14.62 16.53 10.88
CA GLY A 130 15.60 17.55 10.52
C GLY A 130 15.39 18.19 9.15
N THR A 131 14.57 17.57 8.29
CA THR A 131 14.24 18.09 6.94
C THR A 131 13.02 19.04 6.97
N LEU A 132 12.22 19.02 8.06
CA LEU A 132 11.00 19.83 8.18
C LEU A 132 11.31 21.34 8.18
N THR A 133 10.43 22.11 7.56
CA THR A 133 10.44 23.58 7.55
C THR A 133 9.07 24.13 8.00
N ASP A 134 8.97 25.44 8.16
CA ASP A 134 7.68 26.10 8.50
C ASP A 134 6.64 25.97 7.37
N LYS A 135 7.03 25.53 6.18
CA LYS A 135 6.14 25.28 5.03
C LYS A 135 5.70 23.82 4.94
N THR A 136 6.30 22.93 5.71
CA THR A 136 5.99 21.49 5.65
C THR A 136 4.60 21.24 6.20
N VAL A 137 3.68 20.77 5.36
CA VAL A 137 2.29 20.43 5.73
C VAL A 137 2.09 18.94 5.83
N LEU A 138 2.78 18.15 4.98
CA LEU A 138 2.72 16.69 4.99
C LEU A 138 4.11 16.08 5.16
N VAL A 139 4.17 15.01 5.94
CA VAL A 139 5.26 14.03 5.93
C VAL A 139 4.70 12.75 5.35
N TRP A 140 5.21 12.32 4.19
CA TRP A 140 4.76 11.12 3.49
C TRP A 140 5.81 10.01 3.60
N ILE A 141 5.42 8.88 4.21
CA ILE A 141 6.29 7.70 4.36
C ILE A 141 5.59 6.42 3.92
N GLU A 142 6.39 5.41 3.60
CA GLU A 142 5.96 4.03 3.34
C GLU A 142 6.72 3.09 4.29
N SER A 143 6.05 2.11 4.88
CA SER A 143 6.69 1.09 5.72
C SER A 143 5.88 -0.21 5.71
N PRO A 144 6.46 -1.33 5.19
CA PRO A 144 7.75 -1.48 4.50
C PRO A 144 7.82 -0.77 3.14
N THR A 145 9.03 -0.34 2.72
CA THR A 145 9.22 0.32 1.42
C THR A 145 9.35 -0.68 0.26
N ASN A 146 9.04 -0.22 -0.96
CA ASN A 146 9.26 -0.97 -2.20
C ASN A 146 10.57 -0.48 -2.87
N PRO A 147 11.50 -1.33 -3.33
CA PRO A 147 11.48 -2.80 -3.28
C PRO A 147 12.31 -3.41 -2.13
N LEU A 148 13.08 -2.62 -1.38
CA LEU A 148 14.10 -3.09 -0.46
C LEU A 148 13.56 -3.48 0.92
N MET A 149 12.25 -3.36 1.14
CA MET A 149 11.57 -3.73 2.38
C MET A 149 12.10 -2.97 3.61
N THR A 150 12.63 -1.74 3.42
CA THR A 150 13.09 -0.90 4.53
C THR A 150 11.93 -0.63 5.50
N ILE A 151 12.21 -0.78 6.78
CA ILE A 151 11.24 -0.55 7.85
C ILE A 151 11.52 0.79 8.50
N LEU A 152 10.50 1.65 8.55
CA LEU A 152 10.52 2.90 9.29
C LEU A 152 9.78 2.72 10.62
N ASP A 153 10.33 3.29 11.69
CA ASP A 153 9.65 3.36 13.00
C ASP A 153 8.60 4.49 12.94
N ILE A 154 7.36 4.10 12.61
CA ILE A 154 6.25 5.04 12.44
C ILE A 154 6.01 5.84 13.74
N ALA A 155 6.05 5.17 14.89
CA ALA A 155 5.82 5.81 16.18
C ALA A 155 6.92 6.82 16.53
N ALA A 156 8.17 6.50 16.23
CA ALA A 156 9.27 7.42 16.44
C ALA A 156 9.21 8.64 15.50
N VAL A 157 8.83 8.44 14.23
CA VAL A 157 8.57 9.55 13.29
C VAL A 157 7.44 10.44 13.80
N ALA A 158 6.30 9.86 14.19
CA ALA A 158 5.16 10.60 14.74
C ALA A 158 5.56 11.42 15.99
N GLU A 159 6.32 10.81 16.91
CA GLU A 159 6.81 11.50 18.12
C GLU A 159 7.72 12.70 17.78
N LYS A 160 8.62 12.52 16.79
CA LYS A 160 9.52 13.60 16.35
C LYS A 160 8.74 14.76 15.72
N ILE A 161 7.75 14.48 14.88
CA ILE A 161 6.88 15.49 14.28
C ILE A 161 6.10 16.25 15.37
N GLN A 162 5.55 15.54 16.37
CA GLN A 162 4.80 16.16 17.46
C GLN A 162 5.63 17.07 18.35
N LYS A 163 6.94 16.78 18.49
CA LYS A 163 7.89 17.58 19.28
C LYS A 163 8.43 18.80 18.55
N GLN A 164 8.12 18.98 17.26
CA GLN A 164 8.57 20.16 16.52
C GLN A 164 7.97 21.44 17.14
N ARG A 165 8.85 22.46 17.30
CA ARG A 165 8.46 23.78 17.77
C ARG A 165 7.85 24.55 16.62
N GLY A 166 6.59 24.95 16.74
CA GLY A 166 5.90 25.77 15.74
C GLY A 166 4.40 25.79 15.97
N THR A 167 3.71 26.72 15.32
CA THR A 167 2.26 26.84 15.36
C THR A 167 1.57 25.81 14.46
N HIS A 168 2.31 25.24 13.51
CA HIS A 168 1.81 24.28 12.54
C HIS A 168 2.59 22.95 12.65
N LYS A 169 1.86 21.87 12.87
CA LYS A 169 2.42 20.50 12.89
C LYS A 169 2.07 19.82 11.59
N PRO A 170 3.05 19.30 10.83
CA PRO A 170 2.78 18.52 9.63
C PRO A 170 1.96 17.27 9.95
N LEU A 171 1.07 16.90 9.03
CA LEU A 171 0.34 15.63 9.09
C LEU A 171 1.24 14.48 8.64
N LEU A 172 1.25 13.40 9.41
CA LEU A 172 1.95 12.16 9.05
C LEU A 172 1.04 11.27 8.21
N VAL A 173 1.41 11.09 6.94
CA VAL A 173 0.76 10.16 6.00
C VAL A 173 1.59 8.90 5.89
N VAL A 174 0.96 7.74 6.08
CA VAL A 174 1.61 6.44 5.92
C VAL A 174 0.92 5.65 4.82
N ASP A 175 1.67 5.30 3.78
CA ASP A 175 1.23 4.29 2.82
C ASP A 175 1.47 2.90 3.42
N ASN A 176 0.36 2.24 3.81
CA ASN A 176 0.36 0.94 4.48
C ASN A 176 0.10 -0.23 3.52
N THR A 177 0.24 0.00 2.22
CA THR A 177 -0.10 -0.98 1.17
C THR A 177 0.63 -2.31 1.35
N PHE A 178 1.94 -2.29 1.69
CA PHE A 178 2.75 -3.52 1.80
C PHE A 178 2.43 -4.35 3.04
N ALA A 179 2.13 -3.70 4.16
CA ALA A 179 1.75 -4.40 5.38
C ALA A 179 0.28 -4.82 5.39
N SER A 180 -0.60 -4.03 4.78
CA SER A 180 -2.05 -4.12 4.94
C SER A 180 -2.52 -3.93 6.40
N PRO A 181 -3.80 -3.66 6.65
CA PRO A 181 -4.31 -3.55 8.02
C PRO A 181 -4.26 -4.87 8.81
N ALA A 182 -4.04 -6.00 8.12
CA ALA A 182 -3.86 -7.27 8.80
C ALA A 182 -2.56 -7.35 9.61
N LEU A 183 -1.50 -6.70 9.14
CA LEU A 183 -0.18 -6.76 9.78
C LEU A 183 0.19 -5.48 10.54
N GLN A 184 -0.28 -4.31 10.11
CA GLN A 184 0.14 -3.03 10.70
C GLN A 184 -1.03 -2.04 10.70
N ASN A 185 -1.15 -1.23 11.77
CA ASN A 185 -2.16 -0.19 11.92
C ASN A 185 -1.49 1.15 12.25
N PRO A 186 -1.09 1.94 11.24
CA PRO A 186 -0.32 3.18 11.45
C PRO A 186 -1.04 4.25 12.26
N LEU A 187 -2.38 4.34 12.22
CA LEU A 187 -3.14 5.27 13.05
C LEU A 187 -2.88 5.04 14.54
N ALA A 188 -2.75 3.78 14.97
CA ALA A 188 -2.41 3.43 16.36
C ALA A 188 -0.96 3.76 16.72
N LEU A 189 -0.10 3.97 15.72
CA LEU A 189 1.32 4.36 15.86
C LEU A 189 1.53 5.88 15.74
N GLY A 190 0.46 6.66 15.59
CA GLY A 190 0.50 8.12 15.56
C GLY A 190 0.46 8.75 14.17
N ALA A 191 0.15 7.98 13.12
CA ALA A 191 -0.16 8.54 11.81
C ALA A 191 -1.50 9.30 11.85
N ASP A 192 -1.60 10.39 11.09
CA ASP A 192 -2.84 11.15 10.92
C ASP A 192 -3.69 10.60 9.78
N ILE A 193 -3.03 10.13 8.72
CA ILE A 193 -3.66 9.63 7.49
C ILE A 193 -2.98 8.31 7.11
N VAL A 194 -3.79 7.29 6.78
CA VAL A 194 -3.31 6.05 6.19
C VAL A 194 -3.84 5.94 4.76
N THR A 195 -2.97 5.58 3.83
CA THR A 195 -3.35 5.31 2.45
C THR A 195 -3.09 3.86 2.07
N HIS A 196 -3.88 3.34 1.12
CA HIS A 196 -3.71 2.03 0.53
C HIS A 196 -3.93 2.03 -0.97
N SER A 197 -3.12 1.25 -1.67
CA SER A 197 -3.55 0.64 -2.92
C SER A 197 -4.32 -0.65 -2.61
N CYS A 198 -5.65 -0.57 -2.66
CA CYS A 198 -6.52 -1.74 -2.46
C CYS A 198 -6.36 -2.79 -3.56
N THR A 199 -5.76 -2.41 -4.71
CA THR A 199 -5.32 -3.29 -5.80
C THR A 199 -4.45 -4.45 -5.32
N LYS A 200 -3.73 -4.28 -4.19
CA LYS A 200 -2.76 -5.23 -3.65
C LYS A 200 -3.46 -6.21 -2.69
N TYR A 201 -2.92 -6.45 -1.52
CA TYR A 201 -3.42 -7.43 -0.55
C TYR A 201 -4.91 -7.29 -0.19
N ILE A 202 -5.45 -6.06 -0.18
CA ILE A 202 -6.86 -5.82 0.18
C ILE A 202 -7.81 -6.49 -0.83
N GLY A 203 -7.62 -6.26 -2.12
CA GLY A 203 -8.33 -6.98 -3.20
C GLY A 203 -7.84 -8.43 -3.28
N GLY A 204 -6.54 -8.61 -3.45
CA GLY A 204 -5.81 -9.87 -3.31
C GLY A 204 -6.03 -10.91 -4.40
N HIS A 205 -6.68 -10.57 -5.52
CA HIS A 205 -7.01 -11.52 -6.60
C HIS A 205 -6.64 -11.01 -8.00
N SER A 206 -5.86 -9.94 -8.10
CA SER A 206 -5.36 -9.35 -9.36
C SER A 206 -6.46 -8.97 -10.37
N ASP A 207 -7.70 -8.77 -9.90
CA ASP A 207 -8.91 -8.61 -10.70
C ASP A 207 -9.53 -7.20 -10.61
N LEU A 208 -8.94 -6.30 -9.83
CA LEU A 208 -9.44 -4.94 -9.62
C LEU A 208 -8.33 -3.92 -9.37
N ILE A 209 -8.67 -2.65 -9.55
CA ILE A 209 -7.89 -1.50 -9.11
C ILE A 209 -8.71 -0.73 -8.08
N GLY A 210 -8.06 -0.33 -6.97
CA GLY A 210 -8.74 0.43 -5.91
C GLY A 210 -7.75 1.15 -5.01
N GLY A 211 -8.27 2.12 -4.26
CA GLY A 211 -7.51 2.85 -3.25
C GLY A 211 -8.35 3.17 -2.03
N ALA A 212 -7.69 3.51 -0.93
CA ALA A 212 -8.35 3.94 0.29
C ALA A 212 -7.56 5.02 1.02
N VAL A 213 -8.30 5.86 1.74
CA VAL A 213 -7.78 6.78 2.76
C VAL A 213 -8.53 6.54 4.05
N ILE A 214 -7.81 6.41 5.17
CA ILE A 214 -8.39 6.23 6.50
C ILE A 214 -7.86 7.30 7.44
N VAL A 215 -8.75 7.91 8.22
CA VAL A 215 -8.44 8.99 9.17
C VAL A 215 -9.26 8.87 10.44
N ASN A 216 -8.81 9.55 11.51
CA ASN A 216 -9.56 9.70 12.76
C ASN A 216 -10.16 11.12 12.93
N ASP A 217 -9.58 12.12 12.29
CA ASP A 217 -9.99 13.51 12.37
C ASP A 217 -11.18 13.79 11.45
N GLU A 218 -12.25 14.33 12.03
CA GLU A 218 -13.49 14.64 11.32
C GLU A 218 -13.30 15.70 10.24
N ARG A 219 -12.45 16.72 10.49
CA ARG A 219 -12.21 17.79 9.51
C ARG A 219 -11.44 17.25 8.31
N LEU A 220 -10.39 16.44 8.52
CA LEU A 220 -9.67 15.79 7.43
C LEU A 220 -10.59 14.89 6.60
N TRP A 221 -11.47 14.14 7.28
CA TRP A 221 -12.46 13.32 6.59
C TRP A 221 -13.38 14.16 5.72
N GLN A 222 -13.94 15.26 6.23
CA GLN A 222 -14.85 16.13 5.48
C GLN A 222 -14.17 16.76 4.25
N GLU A 223 -12.94 17.25 4.40
CA GLU A 223 -12.17 17.84 3.30
C GLU A 223 -11.87 16.81 2.22
N ILE A 224 -11.38 15.61 2.58
CA ILE A 224 -11.07 14.54 1.63
C ILE A 224 -12.36 13.97 1.00
N LYS A 225 -13.45 13.83 1.77
CA LYS A 225 -14.77 13.40 1.27
C LYS A 225 -15.35 14.39 0.27
N PHE A 226 -15.20 15.67 0.54
CA PHE A 226 -15.60 16.72 -0.42
C PHE A 226 -14.82 16.57 -1.73
N TYR A 227 -13.50 16.38 -1.66
CA TYR A 227 -12.68 16.17 -2.85
C TYR A 227 -13.06 14.86 -3.57
N GLN A 228 -13.29 13.78 -2.85
CA GLN A 228 -13.73 12.49 -3.43
C GLN A 228 -14.98 12.70 -4.31
N ASN A 229 -15.96 13.41 -3.81
CA ASN A 229 -17.20 13.69 -4.55
C ASN A 229 -16.98 14.69 -5.71
N ALA A 230 -16.25 15.78 -5.47
CA ALA A 230 -16.02 16.83 -6.46
C ALA A 230 -15.17 16.35 -7.65
N ALA A 231 -14.05 15.66 -7.37
CA ALA A 231 -13.16 15.09 -8.40
C ALA A 231 -13.73 13.82 -9.04
N GLY A 232 -14.58 13.08 -8.31
CA GLY A 232 -15.32 11.95 -8.84
C GLY A 232 -14.54 10.64 -9.03
N ALA A 233 -13.33 10.52 -8.48
CA ALA A 233 -12.48 9.33 -8.59
C ALA A 233 -12.92 8.18 -7.66
N VAL A 234 -14.20 7.82 -7.72
CA VAL A 234 -14.84 6.77 -6.89
C VAL A 234 -14.82 5.41 -7.59
N PRO A 235 -14.68 4.29 -6.86
CA PRO A 235 -14.74 2.95 -7.44
C PRO A 235 -16.17 2.61 -7.86
N SER A 236 -16.32 1.73 -8.84
CA SER A 236 -17.62 1.19 -9.23
C SER A 236 -18.22 0.32 -8.12
N PRO A 237 -19.56 0.13 -8.07
CA PRO A 237 -20.17 -0.79 -7.13
C PRO A 237 -19.66 -2.22 -7.24
N LEU A 238 -19.30 -2.68 -8.46
CA LEU A 238 -18.72 -4.00 -8.67
C LEU A 238 -17.31 -4.10 -8.08
N ASP A 239 -16.45 -3.08 -8.30
CA ASP A 239 -15.12 -3.07 -7.69
C ASP A 239 -15.20 -3.02 -6.16
N CYS A 240 -16.17 -2.28 -5.60
CA CYS A 240 -16.42 -2.29 -4.16
C CYS A 240 -16.82 -3.69 -3.66
N TYR A 241 -17.69 -4.39 -4.39
CA TYR A 241 -18.11 -5.76 -4.07
C TYR A 241 -16.93 -6.74 -4.12
N LEU A 242 -16.09 -6.69 -5.15
CA LEU A 242 -14.91 -7.55 -5.27
C LEU A 242 -13.91 -7.28 -4.14
N GLN A 243 -13.68 -6.01 -3.79
CA GLN A 243 -12.84 -5.65 -2.64
C GLN A 243 -13.41 -6.21 -1.32
N LEU A 244 -14.72 -6.04 -1.08
CA LEU A 244 -15.40 -6.61 0.10
C LEU A 244 -15.25 -8.12 0.16
N ARG A 245 -15.35 -8.81 -0.99
CA ARG A 245 -15.14 -10.26 -1.09
C ARG A 245 -13.68 -10.64 -0.76
N GLY A 246 -12.70 -9.92 -1.31
CA GLY A 246 -11.28 -10.12 -1.04
C GLY A 246 -10.90 -9.89 0.42
N ILE A 247 -11.45 -8.84 1.04
CA ILE A 247 -11.21 -8.49 2.45
C ILE A 247 -11.58 -9.62 3.40
N ARG A 248 -12.65 -10.38 3.13
CA ARG A 248 -13.11 -11.47 4.02
C ARG A 248 -12.05 -12.53 4.29
N THR A 249 -11.10 -12.72 3.37
CA THR A 249 -9.99 -13.68 3.51
C THR A 249 -8.64 -13.00 3.74
N LEU A 250 -8.60 -11.68 3.87
CA LEU A 250 -7.34 -10.93 4.02
C LEU A 250 -6.45 -11.47 5.15
N PRO A 251 -6.93 -11.69 6.39
CA PRO A 251 -6.07 -12.19 7.46
C PRO A 251 -5.49 -13.58 7.17
N LEU A 252 -6.26 -14.49 6.59
CA LEU A 252 -5.81 -15.83 6.20
C LEU A 252 -4.75 -15.77 5.10
N ARG A 253 -5.00 -14.96 4.07
CA ARG A 253 -4.04 -14.76 2.97
C ARG A 253 -2.74 -14.15 3.46
N MET A 254 -2.80 -13.13 4.32
CA MET A 254 -1.59 -12.49 4.86
C MET A 254 -0.73 -13.44 5.70
N THR A 255 -1.35 -14.36 6.45
CA THR A 255 -0.61 -15.42 7.16
C THR A 255 0.12 -16.32 6.17
N LYS A 256 -0.58 -16.84 5.15
CA LYS A 256 0.03 -17.73 4.15
C LYS A 256 1.09 -17.03 3.28
N HIS A 257 0.86 -15.78 2.88
CA HIS A 257 1.84 -14.94 2.19
C HIS A 257 3.14 -14.80 3.00
N GLY A 258 3.04 -14.49 4.28
CA GLY A 258 4.19 -14.34 5.17
C GLY A 258 4.96 -15.64 5.39
N GLU A 259 4.25 -16.77 5.52
CA GLU A 259 4.87 -18.11 5.61
C GLU A 259 5.64 -18.46 4.34
N ASN A 260 5.03 -18.27 3.18
CA ASN A 260 5.67 -18.54 1.89
C ASN A 260 6.88 -17.63 1.65
N ALA A 261 6.76 -16.34 2.00
CA ALA A 261 7.87 -15.39 1.91
C ALA A 261 9.05 -15.79 2.80
N ARG A 262 8.79 -16.23 4.03
CA ARG A 262 9.84 -16.69 4.94
C ARG A 262 10.58 -17.90 4.35
N ARG A 263 9.85 -18.94 3.91
CA ARG A 263 10.45 -20.14 3.34
C ARG A 263 11.27 -19.85 2.08
N ALA A 264 10.74 -18.99 1.18
CA ALA A 264 11.47 -18.57 -0.01
C ALA A 264 12.72 -17.74 0.34
N ALA A 265 12.63 -16.83 1.31
CA ALA A 265 13.76 -16.02 1.76
C ALA A 265 14.87 -16.88 2.39
N GLU A 266 14.51 -17.88 3.20
CA GLU A 266 15.45 -18.84 3.81
C GLU A 266 16.18 -19.67 2.74
N PHE A 267 15.44 -20.17 1.73
CA PHE A 267 16.03 -20.89 0.60
C PHE A 267 16.99 -20.00 -0.20
N LEU A 268 16.54 -18.79 -0.57
CA LEU A 268 17.35 -17.85 -1.35
C LEU A 268 18.63 -17.43 -0.61
N ARG A 269 18.54 -17.19 0.71
CA ARG A 269 19.70 -16.80 1.53
C ARG A 269 20.82 -17.82 1.55
N GLN A 270 20.47 -19.11 1.41
CA GLN A 270 21.44 -20.21 1.41
C GLN A 270 21.96 -20.54 -0.01
N HIS A 271 21.34 -19.96 -1.05
CA HIS A 271 21.67 -20.35 -2.42
C HIS A 271 22.91 -19.64 -2.95
N LYS A 272 23.87 -20.42 -3.55
CA LYS A 272 25.18 -19.92 -4.01
C LYS A 272 25.12 -18.80 -5.04
N LYS A 273 24.05 -18.74 -5.87
CA LYS A 273 23.83 -17.71 -6.90
C LYS A 273 23.13 -16.44 -6.37
N VAL A 274 22.79 -16.38 -5.09
CA VAL A 274 22.18 -15.22 -4.45
C VAL A 274 23.25 -14.46 -3.66
N ALA A 275 23.35 -13.15 -3.89
CA ALA A 275 24.32 -12.30 -3.20
C ALA A 275 23.77 -11.77 -1.89
N ARG A 276 22.51 -11.36 -1.87
CA ARG A 276 21.83 -10.75 -0.72
C ARG A 276 20.32 -10.99 -0.79
N VAL A 277 19.68 -11.10 0.36
CA VAL A 277 18.21 -11.18 0.50
C VAL A 277 17.71 -10.06 1.40
N TYR A 278 16.66 -9.39 0.97
CA TYR A 278 15.98 -8.34 1.71
C TYR A 278 14.64 -8.87 2.23
N PHE A 279 14.61 -9.22 3.51
CA PHE A 279 13.43 -9.75 4.19
C PHE A 279 13.42 -9.34 5.66
N PRO A 280 12.48 -8.49 6.11
CA PRO A 280 12.44 -7.99 7.49
C PRO A 280 12.23 -9.05 8.56
N GLY A 281 11.86 -10.27 8.16
CA GLY A 281 11.72 -11.42 9.06
C GLY A 281 13.04 -12.05 9.53
N PHE A 282 14.18 -11.65 8.97
CA PHE A 282 15.50 -12.07 9.47
C PHE A 282 15.97 -11.17 10.62
N GLU A 283 16.50 -11.75 11.68
CA GLU A 283 16.95 -11.01 12.87
C GLU A 283 18.08 -10.02 12.56
N ASP A 284 18.93 -10.33 11.58
CA ASP A 284 20.03 -9.49 11.12
C ASP A 284 19.60 -8.44 10.06
N PHE A 285 18.32 -8.39 9.66
CA PHE A 285 17.83 -7.38 8.74
C PHE A 285 17.73 -6.02 9.44
N PRO A 286 18.27 -4.93 8.83
CA PRO A 286 18.13 -3.59 9.37
C PRO A 286 16.66 -3.21 9.60
N GLY A 287 16.28 -2.90 10.84
CA GLY A 287 14.88 -2.59 11.20
C GLY A 287 14.03 -3.80 11.61
N HIS A 288 14.61 -5.02 11.72
CA HIS A 288 13.87 -6.20 12.22
C HIS A 288 13.19 -5.94 13.57
N ALA A 289 13.91 -5.36 14.53
CA ALA A 289 13.35 -5.06 15.86
C ALA A 289 12.15 -4.11 15.78
N VAL A 290 12.17 -3.13 14.88
CA VAL A 290 11.04 -2.22 14.62
C VAL A 290 9.89 -3.00 13.97
N ALA A 291 10.16 -3.82 12.95
CA ALA A 291 9.14 -4.67 12.33
C ALA A 291 8.47 -5.60 13.36
N ALA A 292 9.24 -6.27 14.19
CA ALA A 292 8.73 -7.16 15.25
C ALA A 292 7.86 -6.43 16.29
N LYS A 293 8.12 -5.14 16.53
CA LYS A 293 7.36 -4.31 17.48
C LYS A 293 6.07 -3.78 16.87
N GLN A 294 6.08 -3.31 15.62
CA GLN A 294 4.96 -2.60 15.01
C GLN A 294 4.08 -3.45 14.08
N MET A 295 4.60 -4.60 13.61
CA MET A 295 3.89 -5.50 12.69
C MET A 295 3.54 -6.82 13.39
N LYS A 296 2.38 -7.39 13.02
CA LYS A 296 1.86 -8.67 13.57
C LYS A 296 2.37 -9.90 12.79
N GLY A 297 3.22 -9.70 11.80
CA GLY A 297 3.78 -10.73 10.92
C GLY A 297 4.52 -10.10 9.76
N MET A 298 4.97 -10.91 8.80
CA MET A 298 5.71 -10.44 7.62
C MET A 298 4.84 -10.46 6.37
N THR A 299 5.18 -9.59 5.43
CA THR A 299 4.48 -9.50 4.12
C THR A 299 4.89 -10.67 3.21
N GLY A 300 4.17 -10.84 2.10
CA GLY A 300 4.54 -11.80 1.06
C GLY A 300 5.69 -11.36 0.15
N VAL A 301 6.32 -10.21 0.40
CA VAL A 301 7.35 -9.66 -0.48
C VAL A 301 8.74 -10.02 0.02
N VAL A 302 9.57 -10.50 -0.90
CA VAL A 302 11.01 -10.75 -0.71
C VAL A 302 11.75 -10.15 -1.89
N SER A 303 12.81 -9.40 -1.63
CA SER A 303 13.73 -8.98 -2.70
C SER A 303 15.09 -9.64 -2.50
N PHE A 304 15.79 -9.89 -3.60
CA PHE A 304 17.13 -10.47 -3.54
C PHE A 304 17.99 -10.01 -4.73
N GLU A 305 19.28 -10.04 -4.54
CA GLU A 305 20.28 -9.76 -5.56
C GLU A 305 20.84 -11.04 -6.12
N LEU A 306 20.74 -11.19 -7.45
CA LEU A 306 21.39 -12.30 -8.17
C LEU A 306 22.90 -12.03 -8.28
N LYS A 307 23.74 -13.02 -8.01
CA LYS A 307 25.16 -12.95 -8.38
C LYS A 307 25.28 -13.10 -9.89
N THR A 308 25.80 -12.07 -10.53
CA THR A 308 26.04 -12.05 -11.97
C THR A 308 27.52 -12.28 -12.26
N SER A 309 27.82 -12.94 -13.36
CA SER A 309 29.17 -13.32 -13.76
C SER A 309 29.67 -12.55 -15.00
N THR A 310 28.76 -11.85 -15.68
CA THR A 310 29.06 -11.09 -16.90
C THR A 310 28.70 -9.62 -16.73
N ASN A 311 29.12 -8.79 -17.70
CA ASN A 311 28.72 -7.39 -17.78
C ASN A 311 27.26 -7.21 -18.24
N ASP A 312 26.63 -8.25 -18.80
CA ASP A 312 25.22 -8.28 -19.17
C ASP A 312 24.35 -8.73 -17.99
N VAL A 313 24.30 -7.88 -16.96
CA VAL A 313 23.56 -8.15 -15.71
C VAL A 313 22.08 -8.39 -15.97
N ILE A 314 21.45 -7.53 -16.80
CA ILE A 314 20.03 -7.62 -17.13
C ILE A 314 19.74 -8.92 -17.90
N GLY A 315 20.61 -9.31 -18.85
CA GLY A 315 20.46 -10.56 -19.58
C GLY A 315 20.56 -11.81 -18.68
N GLU A 316 21.40 -11.77 -17.63
CA GLU A 316 21.45 -12.87 -16.64
C GLU A 316 20.16 -12.93 -15.79
N VAL A 317 19.63 -11.79 -15.38
CA VAL A 317 18.34 -11.70 -14.68
C VAL A 317 17.20 -12.19 -15.58
N ASP A 318 17.15 -11.76 -16.84
CA ASP A 318 16.12 -12.19 -17.81
C ASP A 318 16.16 -13.72 -18.02
N LYS A 319 17.36 -14.32 -18.11
CA LYS A 319 17.52 -15.80 -18.22
C LYS A 319 16.97 -16.52 -16.98
N PHE A 320 17.20 -15.99 -15.79
CA PHE A 320 16.62 -16.55 -14.55
C PHE A 320 15.09 -16.45 -14.58
N VAL A 321 14.56 -15.26 -14.85
CA VAL A 321 13.11 -15.00 -14.83
C VAL A 321 12.37 -15.86 -15.85
N ARG A 322 12.92 -16.03 -17.07
CA ARG A 322 12.32 -16.88 -18.12
C ARG A 322 12.31 -18.37 -17.81
N LYS A 323 13.12 -18.84 -16.88
CA LYS A 323 13.11 -20.23 -16.42
C LYS A 323 12.00 -20.52 -15.40
N LEU A 324 11.46 -19.50 -14.72
CA LEU A 324 10.35 -19.67 -13.80
C LEU A 324 9.12 -20.22 -14.53
N ARG A 325 8.41 -21.15 -13.89
CA ARG A 325 7.26 -21.87 -14.46
C ARG A 325 5.95 -21.58 -13.74
N LEU A 326 6.04 -21.33 -12.42
CA LEU A 326 4.89 -21.00 -11.57
C LEU A 326 4.85 -19.51 -11.26
N ILE A 327 6.00 -18.91 -10.92
CA ILE A 327 6.10 -17.50 -10.55
C ILE A 327 6.08 -16.65 -11.82
N ILE A 328 5.07 -15.81 -11.96
CA ILE A 328 4.77 -15.08 -13.21
C ILE A 328 5.52 -13.75 -13.24
N LEU A 329 6.18 -13.43 -14.38
CA LEU A 329 6.76 -12.10 -14.61
C LEU A 329 5.65 -11.08 -14.85
N ALA A 330 5.39 -10.24 -13.83
CA ALA A 330 4.39 -9.18 -13.92
C ALA A 330 4.68 -8.07 -12.91
N GLU A 331 4.18 -6.88 -13.19
CA GLU A 331 4.05 -5.83 -12.17
C GLU A 331 2.94 -6.18 -11.19
N SER A 332 2.93 -5.52 -10.06
CA SER A 332 2.00 -5.67 -8.95
C SER A 332 2.55 -6.59 -7.85
N LEU A 333 1.71 -6.88 -6.87
CA LEU A 333 1.99 -7.73 -5.71
C LEU A 333 0.70 -8.03 -4.93
N GLY A 334 0.76 -9.00 -4.02
CA GLY A 334 -0.29 -9.25 -3.04
C GLY A 334 -1.50 -9.98 -3.57
N GLY A 335 -1.45 -10.48 -4.81
CA GLY A 335 -2.41 -11.44 -5.35
C GLY A 335 -2.19 -12.84 -4.77
N VAL A 336 -3.18 -13.72 -4.96
CA VAL A 336 -3.11 -15.12 -4.54
C VAL A 336 -2.03 -15.90 -5.32
N GLU A 337 -1.70 -15.46 -6.53
CA GLU A 337 -0.60 -15.96 -7.35
C GLU A 337 0.74 -15.30 -7.01
N SER A 338 1.83 -16.04 -7.18
CA SER A 338 3.19 -15.55 -7.03
C SER A 338 3.67 -14.79 -8.26
N LEU A 339 4.25 -13.60 -8.03
CA LEU A 339 4.77 -12.73 -9.08
C LEU A 339 6.25 -12.45 -8.88
N VAL A 340 6.98 -12.26 -9.98
CA VAL A 340 8.33 -11.73 -10.02
C VAL A 340 8.37 -10.44 -10.82
N CYS A 341 9.12 -9.44 -10.37
CA CYS A 341 9.43 -8.27 -11.19
C CYS A 341 10.91 -7.90 -11.06
N HIS A 342 11.41 -7.22 -12.08
CA HIS A 342 12.73 -6.60 -12.10
C HIS A 342 12.58 -5.10 -11.82
N PRO A 343 12.85 -4.62 -10.60
CA PRO A 343 12.58 -3.23 -10.23
C PRO A 343 13.22 -2.21 -11.16
N ALA A 344 14.45 -2.45 -11.59
CA ALA A 344 15.22 -1.50 -12.40
C ALA A 344 14.60 -1.20 -13.77
N THR A 345 13.95 -2.18 -14.42
CA THR A 345 13.33 -2.00 -15.76
C THR A 345 11.81 -1.94 -15.74
N MET A 346 11.18 -2.16 -14.57
CA MET A 346 9.72 -2.18 -14.42
C MET A 346 9.28 -1.09 -13.42
N THR A 347 9.13 -1.42 -12.15
CA THR A 347 8.51 -0.54 -11.15
C THR A 347 9.27 0.77 -10.88
N HIS A 348 10.59 0.80 -11.13
CA HIS A 348 11.47 1.96 -10.92
C HIS A 348 12.16 2.42 -12.22
N ALA A 349 11.66 2.00 -13.38
CA ALA A 349 12.22 2.38 -14.68
C ALA A 349 12.17 3.90 -14.95
N ALA A 350 11.24 4.61 -14.32
CA ALA A 350 11.12 6.06 -14.43
C ALA A 350 12.24 6.85 -13.71
N LEU A 351 12.96 6.20 -12.77
CA LEU A 351 14.09 6.83 -12.09
C LEU A 351 15.35 6.75 -12.95
N PRO A 352 16.16 7.84 -13.01
CA PRO A 352 17.49 7.79 -13.63
C PRO A 352 18.34 6.66 -13.02
N PRO A 353 19.21 6.00 -13.82
CA PRO A 353 20.03 4.88 -13.33
C PRO A 353 20.91 5.23 -12.10
N GLU A 354 21.39 6.47 -12.03
CA GLU A 354 22.18 6.93 -10.88
C GLU A 354 21.35 7.03 -9.60
N ASP A 355 20.13 7.54 -9.71
CA ASP A 355 19.21 7.67 -8.58
C ASP A 355 18.76 6.30 -8.09
N ARG A 356 18.49 5.35 -9.01
CA ARG A 356 18.22 3.96 -8.64
C ARG A 356 19.38 3.32 -7.87
N ARG A 357 20.63 3.47 -8.36
CA ARG A 357 21.81 2.95 -7.66
C ARG A 357 22.00 3.60 -6.30
N ARG A 358 21.77 4.91 -6.20
CA ARG A 358 21.84 5.65 -4.93
C ARG A 358 20.77 5.14 -3.93
N ALA A 359 19.60 4.76 -4.44
CA ALA A 359 18.53 4.14 -3.66
C ALA A 359 18.77 2.64 -3.36
N GLY A 360 19.92 2.08 -3.77
CA GLY A 360 20.24 0.65 -3.58
C GLY A 360 19.53 -0.31 -4.54
N ILE A 361 18.95 0.21 -5.62
CA ILE A 361 18.22 -0.59 -6.62
C ILE A 361 19.16 -0.90 -7.79
N GLY A 362 19.92 -1.99 -7.66
CA GLY A 362 20.82 -2.49 -8.70
C GLY A 362 20.09 -3.18 -9.84
N ASP A 363 20.82 -3.35 -10.97
CA ASP A 363 20.30 -4.04 -12.16
C ASP A 363 20.22 -5.58 -11.96
N ASN A 364 20.77 -6.11 -10.85
CA ASN A 364 20.67 -7.51 -10.42
C ASN A 364 19.60 -7.75 -9.35
N LEU A 365 18.85 -6.73 -8.97
CA LEU A 365 17.81 -6.82 -7.95
C LEU A 365 16.53 -7.41 -8.54
N ILE A 366 15.99 -8.41 -7.86
CA ILE A 366 14.73 -9.09 -8.20
C ILE A 366 13.78 -8.97 -7.02
N ARG A 367 12.52 -8.69 -7.26
CA ARG A 367 11.47 -8.68 -6.24
C ARG A 367 10.45 -9.79 -6.51
N LEU A 368 10.23 -10.64 -5.52
CA LEU A 368 9.16 -11.63 -5.49
C LEU A 368 7.98 -11.11 -4.67
N SER A 369 6.79 -11.38 -5.12
CA SER A 369 5.56 -11.31 -4.35
C SER A 369 5.01 -12.72 -4.24
N LEU A 370 5.27 -13.38 -3.12
CA LEU A 370 4.84 -14.77 -2.90
C LEU A 370 3.34 -14.80 -2.65
N GLY A 371 2.65 -15.63 -3.40
CA GLY A 371 1.23 -15.90 -3.28
C GLY A 371 0.91 -16.89 -2.16
N ILE A 372 -0.21 -17.61 -2.32
CA ILE A 372 -0.71 -18.55 -1.32
C ILE A 372 -0.60 -20.02 -1.77
N GLU A 373 0.17 -20.28 -2.83
CA GLU A 373 0.48 -21.62 -3.33
C GLU A 373 1.21 -22.46 -2.27
N GLU A 374 1.40 -23.73 -2.52
CA GLU A 374 2.26 -24.55 -1.67
C GLU A 374 3.71 -24.06 -1.73
N ALA A 375 4.29 -23.77 -0.57
CA ALA A 375 5.63 -23.21 -0.49
C ALA A 375 6.70 -24.11 -1.10
N GLN A 376 6.51 -25.44 -1.07
CA GLN A 376 7.44 -26.39 -1.66
C GLN A 376 7.50 -26.24 -3.18
N ASP A 377 6.37 -26.05 -3.84
CA ASP A 377 6.30 -25.88 -5.29
C ASP A 377 7.00 -24.58 -5.72
N LEU A 378 6.82 -23.50 -4.95
CA LEU A 378 7.50 -22.21 -5.16
C LEU A 378 9.03 -22.34 -5.00
N ILE A 379 9.48 -23.10 -3.99
CA ILE A 379 10.91 -23.36 -3.77
C ILE A 379 11.51 -24.19 -4.91
N GLU A 380 10.79 -25.19 -5.40
CA GLU A 380 11.22 -26.01 -6.53
C GLU A 380 11.31 -25.20 -7.81
N ASP A 381 10.37 -24.29 -8.04
CA ASP A 381 10.40 -23.37 -9.17
C ASP A 381 11.62 -22.41 -9.10
N LEU A 382 11.88 -21.83 -7.95
CA LEU A 382 13.06 -20.99 -7.73
C LEU A 382 14.37 -21.78 -7.90
N LYS A 383 14.42 -23.01 -7.37
CA LYS A 383 15.60 -23.87 -7.44
C LYS A 383 15.96 -24.20 -8.89
N GLN A 384 14.99 -24.70 -9.68
CA GLN A 384 15.24 -25.07 -11.08
C GLN A 384 15.58 -23.85 -11.95
N ALA A 385 15.04 -22.66 -11.62
CA ALA A 385 15.36 -21.44 -12.35
C ALA A 385 16.77 -20.91 -12.02
N LEU A 386 17.26 -21.15 -10.80
CA LEU A 386 18.61 -20.81 -10.38
C LEU A 386 19.68 -21.82 -10.85
N GLU A 387 19.32 -23.02 -11.25
CA GLU A 387 20.25 -23.97 -11.88
C GLU A 387 20.68 -23.51 -13.27
#